data_e8388b31795de1de618a99768af8e8d4
#
_entry.id   e8388b31795de1de618a99768af8e8d4
#
_cell.length_a   1.000
_cell.length_b   1.000
_cell.length_c   1.000
_cell.angle_alpha   90.00
_cell.angle_beta   90.00
_cell.angle_gamma   90.00
#
_symmetry.space_group_name_H-M   'P 1'
#
loop_
_entity.id
_entity.type
_entity.pdbx_description
1 polymer ?
#
loop_
_entity_poly.entity_id
_entity_poly.type
_entity_poly.pdbx_seq_one_letter_code
_entity_poly.pdbx_strand_id
1 'polypeptide(L)'
;VADVNQDTVLKGTGVVGGVRYASAVWITPRPELPQAGEVVAEENREAEQERFDAAAATVSSRLLERSEAAEGPAAEVLKATAGMVNDRGWRKAVIKGVKGGHPAEYAVVAATTKFISMFEAAGGLIAERTTDLRDIRDRVIAELRGDEEPGLPAVSGQVILFADDLSPADTAALNTDLFVGLVTELGGPTSHTAIIARQLNVPCIVASGAGIKDIKSGEKVLIDGSLGTIDRNADEAEATKLVSESLERAARIAEWKGPAQTKDGYRVQLLANVQDGNSAQQAAQTEAEGIGLFRTELCFLSATEEPSVDEQAAVYSKVLEAFPESKVVVRSLDAGSDKPVPFASMADEMNPALGVRGLRIARGQVDLLTRQLDAIAKASEELGRGDDAPTWVMAPMVATAYEAKWFADMCRERGLIAGAMIEVPAASLMADKIMPHLDFVSIGTNDLTQYTMAADRMSPELAYLTDPWQPAVLRLIKHTCDEGARFNTPVGVCGEAAADPLLATVLTGLGVNSLSAASTALAAVGAKLSEVTLDTCKKAAEAALDAEGATEARDAVRAVIDAAV
;
A
#
# COMPACT_ATOMS: atom_id res chain seq x y z
N VAL A 1 22.93 -16.87 25.31
CA VAL A 1 23.36 -15.58 24.76
C VAL A 1 24.57 -15.90 23.89
N ALA A 2 24.37 -16.18 22.62
CA ALA A 2 25.45 -16.27 21.64
C ALA A 2 25.51 -14.89 20.97
N ASP A 3 26.69 -14.28 20.98
CA ASP A 3 27.01 -13.09 20.19
C ASP A 3 26.68 -13.38 18.72
N VAL A 4 25.53 -12.91 18.26
CA VAL A 4 25.20 -12.89 16.84
C VAL A 4 26.11 -11.85 16.21
N ASN A 5 27.01 -12.32 15.37
CA ASN A 5 27.95 -11.52 14.60
C ASN A 5 27.15 -10.46 13.81
N GLN A 6 27.17 -9.20 14.26
CA GLN A 6 26.38 -8.10 13.68
C GLN A 6 26.71 -7.78 12.21
N ASP A 7 27.79 -8.37 11.66
CA ASP A 7 28.24 -8.13 10.27
C ASP A 7 27.58 -9.03 9.23
N THR A 8 26.69 -9.97 9.59
CA THR A 8 26.12 -10.95 8.64
C THR A 8 24.65 -10.73 8.33
N VAL A 9 23.92 -9.93 9.15
CA VAL A 9 22.51 -9.63 8.98
C VAL A 9 22.35 -8.24 8.39
N LEU A 10 21.93 -8.19 7.13
CA LEU A 10 21.58 -6.95 6.44
C LEU A 10 20.16 -6.52 6.82
N LYS A 11 19.89 -5.22 6.77
CA LYS A 11 18.59 -4.64 7.12
C LYS A 11 18.05 -3.79 5.96
N GLY A 12 16.76 -3.90 5.74
CA GLY A 12 15.98 -3.05 4.86
C GLY A 12 14.62 -2.73 5.50
N THR A 13 13.72 -2.21 4.70
CA THR A 13 12.35 -1.94 5.12
C THR A 13 11.45 -3.13 4.74
N GLY A 14 10.87 -3.81 5.73
CA GLY A 14 9.90 -4.87 5.50
C GLY A 14 8.59 -4.30 4.94
N VAL A 15 8.08 -4.93 3.89
CA VAL A 15 6.87 -4.50 3.18
C VAL A 15 5.77 -5.55 3.25
N VAL A 16 6.12 -6.81 3.05
CA VAL A 16 5.23 -7.97 3.19
C VAL A 16 5.90 -8.95 4.13
N GLY A 17 5.19 -9.31 5.19
CA GLY A 17 5.68 -10.23 6.21
C GLY A 17 5.84 -11.66 5.68
N GLY A 18 6.60 -12.45 6.42
CA GLY A 18 6.86 -13.86 6.15
C GLY A 18 8.34 -14.17 6.10
N VAL A 19 8.67 -15.40 6.50
CA VAL A 19 10.05 -15.89 6.53
C VAL A 19 10.24 -16.85 5.37
N ARG A 20 11.35 -16.71 4.63
CA ARG A 20 11.74 -17.60 3.54
C ARG A 20 13.23 -17.90 3.61
N TYR A 21 13.58 -19.14 3.29
CA TYR A 21 14.96 -19.60 3.17
C TYR A 21 15.15 -20.30 1.85
N ALA A 22 15.83 -19.65 0.91
CA ALA A 22 16.03 -20.18 -0.45
C ALA A 22 17.31 -19.59 -1.07
N SER A 23 17.68 -20.08 -2.24
CA SER A 23 18.81 -19.55 -2.99
C SER A 23 18.49 -18.14 -3.51
N ALA A 24 19.41 -17.24 -3.34
CA ALA A 24 19.36 -15.91 -3.93
C ALA A 24 19.49 -16.03 -5.46
N VAL A 25 18.73 -15.22 -6.18
CA VAL A 25 18.91 -15.02 -7.63
C VAL A 25 18.80 -13.54 -7.93
N TRP A 26 19.73 -13.04 -8.74
CA TRP A 26 19.67 -11.63 -9.17
C TRP A 26 18.89 -11.52 -10.46
N ILE A 27 18.12 -10.43 -10.55
CA ILE A 27 17.54 -10.03 -11.84
C ILE A 27 18.65 -9.82 -12.85
N THR A 28 18.45 -10.29 -14.08
CA THR A 28 19.45 -10.08 -15.14
C THR A 28 19.57 -8.58 -15.42
N PRO A 29 20.77 -7.99 -15.29
CA PRO A 29 20.94 -6.56 -15.40
C PRO A 29 20.62 -6.05 -16.80
N ARG A 30 20.22 -4.80 -16.87
CA ARG A 30 20.04 -4.12 -18.16
C ARG A 30 21.38 -3.92 -18.84
N PRO A 31 21.44 -4.07 -20.19
CA PRO A 31 22.68 -3.87 -20.93
C PRO A 31 23.14 -2.41 -20.83
N GLU A 32 24.45 -2.20 -20.76
CA GLU A 32 25.02 -0.87 -20.91
C GLU A 32 24.63 -0.29 -22.27
N LEU A 33 24.15 0.96 -22.26
CA LEU A 33 23.73 1.60 -23.50
C LEU A 33 24.95 1.94 -24.37
N PRO A 34 24.93 1.55 -25.66
CA PRO A 34 26.03 1.86 -26.56
C PRO A 34 26.15 3.36 -26.76
N GLN A 35 27.38 3.85 -26.73
CA GLN A 35 27.71 5.19 -27.21
C GLN A 35 27.79 5.18 -28.74
N ALA A 36 27.80 6.37 -29.36
CA ALA A 36 27.99 6.50 -30.81
C ALA A 36 29.26 5.74 -31.23
N GLY A 37 29.06 4.62 -31.93
CA GLY A 37 30.13 3.74 -32.36
C GLY A 37 30.68 4.11 -33.74
N GLU A 38 31.56 3.25 -34.28
CA GLU A 38 32.07 3.36 -35.64
C GLU A 38 30.94 3.30 -36.67
N VAL A 39 31.06 4.05 -37.75
CA VAL A 39 30.08 4.10 -38.82
C VAL A 39 30.11 2.77 -39.60
N VAL A 40 28.94 2.14 -39.74
CA VAL A 40 28.75 0.92 -40.50
C VAL A 40 28.93 1.23 -41.99
N ALA A 41 29.87 0.56 -42.67
CA ALA A 41 30.10 0.68 -44.09
C ALA A 41 28.83 0.43 -44.91
N GLU A 42 28.65 1.10 -46.01
CA GLU A 42 27.42 1.07 -46.82
C GLU A 42 27.01 -0.36 -47.22
N GLU A 43 28.01 -1.18 -47.58
CA GLU A 43 27.86 -2.56 -47.98
C GLU A 43 27.36 -3.49 -46.86
N ASN A 44 27.53 -3.11 -45.59
CA ASN A 44 27.13 -3.90 -44.41
C ASN A 44 25.79 -3.45 -43.79
N ARG A 45 25.19 -2.36 -44.27
CA ARG A 45 23.96 -1.79 -43.68
C ARG A 45 22.75 -2.67 -43.85
N GLU A 46 22.66 -3.45 -44.93
CA GLU A 46 21.58 -4.41 -45.16
C GLU A 46 21.67 -5.57 -44.17
N ALA A 47 22.86 -6.14 -43.99
CA ALA A 47 23.09 -7.20 -42.97
C ALA A 47 22.80 -6.69 -41.53
N GLU A 48 23.16 -5.44 -41.24
CA GLU A 48 22.88 -4.83 -39.94
C GLU A 48 21.38 -4.58 -39.73
N GLN A 49 20.62 -4.25 -40.77
CA GLN A 49 19.16 -4.18 -40.71
C GLN A 49 18.53 -5.56 -40.48
N GLU A 50 19.01 -6.59 -41.21
CA GLU A 50 18.53 -7.97 -41.00
C GLU A 50 18.79 -8.45 -39.57
N ARG A 51 19.94 -8.09 -39.00
CA ARG A 51 20.31 -8.38 -37.61
C ARG A 51 19.32 -7.77 -36.62
N PHE A 52 18.96 -6.49 -36.83
CA PHE A 52 17.93 -5.82 -36.04
C PHE A 52 16.55 -6.46 -36.20
N ASP A 53 16.16 -6.75 -37.44
CA ASP A 53 14.83 -7.36 -37.71
C ASP A 53 14.71 -8.74 -37.06
N ALA A 54 15.75 -9.54 -37.05
CA ALA A 54 15.81 -10.83 -36.38
C ALA A 54 15.72 -10.69 -34.85
N ALA A 55 16.50 -9.77 -34.26
CA ALA A 55 16.48 -9.52 -32.82
C ALA A 55 15.11 -9.03 -32.34
N ALA A 56 14.50 -8.08 -33.06
CA ALA A 56 13.18 -7.57 -32.73
C ALA A 56 12.10 -8.67 -32.84
N ALA A 57 12.19 -9.55 -33.84
CA ALA A 57 11.26 -10.67 -33.98
C ALA A 57 11.40 -11.67 -32.82
N THR A 58 12.63 -12.01 -32.42
CA THR A 58 12.90 -12.91 -31.29
C THR A 58 12.35 -12.35 -29.97
N VAL A 59 12.62 -11.07 -29.67
CA VAL A 59 12.11 -10.41 -28.47
C VAL A 59 10.58 -10.38 -28.46
N SER A 60 9.96 -10.04 -29.58
CA SER A 60 8.49 -10.04 -29.68
C SER A 60 7.89 -11.43 -29.46
N SER A 61 8.48 -12.48 -30.04
CA SER A 61 8.02 -13.87 -29.89
C SER A 61 8.09 -14.32 -28.43
N ARG A 62 9.20 -14.07 -27.74
CA ARG A 62 9.36 -14.40 -26.31
C ARG A 62 8.34 -13.68 -25.43
N LEU A 63 8.06 -12.41 -25.69
CA LEU A 63 7.05 -11.66 -24.94
C LEU A 63 5.65 -12.20 -25.19
N LEU A 64 5.31 -12.63 -26.41
CA LEU A 64 4.02 -13.26 -26.73
C LEU A 64 3.89 -14.62 -26.07
N GLU A 65 4.91 -15.46 -26.10
CA GLU A 65 4.92 -16.77 -25.41
C GLU A 65 4.70 -16.59 -23.90
N ARG A 66 5.35 -15.61 -23.28
CA ARG A 66 5.12 -15.27 -21.86
C ARG A 66 3.70 -14.75 -21.61
N SER A 67 3.15 -13.96 -22.54
CA SER A 67 1.76 -13.46 -22.46
C SER A 67 0.74 -14.61 -22.51
N GLU A 68 1.00 -15.65 -23.30
CA GLU A 68 0.14 -16.84 -23.40
C GLU A 68 0.21 -17.72 -22.14
N ALA A 69 1.34 -17.69 -21.43
CA ALA A 69 1.54 -18.42 -20.17
C ALA A 69 1.05 -17.64 -18.93
N ALA A 70 0.76 -16.35 -19.05
CA ALA A 70 0.29 -15.48 -17.99
C ALA A 70 -1.25 -15.35 -18.00
N GLU A 71 -1.86 -15.05 -16.85
CA GLU A 71 -3.29 -14.81 -16.71
C GLU A 71 -3.59 -13.35 -16.31
N GLY A 72 -4.78 -12.87 -16.66
CA GLY A 72 -5.30 -11.58 -16.24
C GLY A 72 -4.52 -10.38 -16.77
N PRO A 73 -4.37 -9.30 -15.97
CA PRO A 73 -3.74 -8.05 -16.41
C PRO A 73 -2.27 -8.21 -16.85
N ALA A 74 -1.54 -9.18 -16.29
CA ALA A 74 -0.16 -9.46 -16.66
C ALA A 74 -0.02 -9.90 -18.13
N ALA A 75 -0.94 -10.74 -18.62
CA ALA A 75 -0.98 -11.17 -20.01
C ALA A 75 -1.20 -9.98 -20.96
N GLU A 76 -2.09 -9.04 -20.59
CA GLU A 76 -2.37 -7.86 -21.40
C GLU A 76 -1.15 -6.91 -21.47
N VAL A 77 -0.45 -6.71 -20.36
CA VAL A 77 0.79 -5.90 -20.32
C VAL A 77 1.86 -6.49 -21.24
N LEU A 78 2.16 -7.79 -21.12
CA LEU A 78 3.15 -8.47 -21.95
C LEU A 78 2.79 -8.42 -23.44
N LYS A 79 1.52 -8.61 -23.77
CA LYS A 79 1.01 -8.49 -25.14
C LYS A 79 1.13 -7.08 -25.70
N ALA A 80 0.86 -6.06 -24.88
CA ALA A 80 1.02 -4.68 -25.26
C ALA A 80 2.50 -4.33 -25.51
N THR A 81 3.41 -4.79 -24.64
CA THR A 81 4.86 -4.60 -24.79
C THR A 81 5.38 -5.28 -26.07
N ALA A 82 4.95 -6.51 -26.36
CA ALA A 82 5.25 -7.20 -27.63
C ALA A 82 4.75 -6.41 -28.85
N GLY A 83 3.56 -5.79 -28.75
CA GLY A 83 3.01 -4.91 -29.75
C GLY A 83 3.88 -3.68 -30.02
N MET A 84 4.49 -3.12 -28.97
CA MET A 84 5.40 -1.96 -29.10
C MET A 84 6.70 -2.32 -29.81
N VAL A 85 7.27 -3.52 -29.61
CA VAL A 85 8.42 -4.02 -30.39
C VAL A 85 8.10 -4.05 -31.89
N ASN A 86 6.84 -4.33 -32.24
CA ASN A 86 6.36 -4.42 -33.63
C ASN A 86 5.80 -3.08 -34.17
N ASP A 87 5.87 -2.00 -33.39
CA ASP A 87 5.37 -0.68 -33.84
C ASP A 87 6.11 -0.21 -35.09
N ARG A 88 5.33 0.10 -36.12
CA ARG A 88 5.85 0.48 -37.45
C ARG A 88 6.65 1.77 -37.39
N GLY A 89 6.26 2.73 -36.55
CA GLY A 89 6.93 4.01 -36.39
C GLY A 89 8.29 3.85 -35.73
N TRP A 90 8.35 3.11 -34.64
CA TRP A 90 9.58 2.83 -33.92
C TRP A 90 10.55 2.02 -34.78
N ARG A 91 10.13 0.90 -35.40
CA ARG A 91 10.98 0.11 -36.30
C ARG A 91 11.51 0.93 -37.48
N LYS A 92 10.65 1.74 -38.10
CA LYS A 92 11.07 2.63 -39.20
C LYS A 92 12.15 3.64 -38.76
N ALA A 93 12.04 4.15 -37.52
CA ALA A 93 13.04 5.07 -36.97
C ALA A 93 14.40 4.35 -36.75
N VAL A 94 14.40 3.12 -36.20
CA VAL A 94 15.62 2.30 -36.05
C VAL A 94 16.25 2.01 -37.42
N ILE A 95 15.48 1.51 -38.38
CA ILE A 95 15.96 1.19 -39.74
C ILE A 95 16.53 2.43 -40.42
N LYS A 96 15.92 3.62 -40.21
CA LYS A 96 16.45 4.86 -40.72
C LYS A 96 17.84 5.18 -40.14
N GLY A 97 18.05 4.92 -38.85
CA GLY A 97 19.34 5.07 -38.18
C GLY A 97 20.40 4.12 -38.77
N VAL A 98 20.06 2.84 -38.94
CA VAL A 98 20.95 1.85 -39.57
C VAL A 98 21.33 2.23 -40.99
N LYS A 99 20.37 2.64 -41.83
CA LYS A 99 20.62 3.14 -43.18
C LYS A 99 21.46 4.41 -43.19
N GLY A 100 21.43 5.20 -42.11
CA GLY A 100 22.29 6.36 -41.89
C GLY A 100 23.73 5.98 -41.50
N GLY A 101 24.04 4.69 -41.32
CA GLY A 101 25.38 4.19 -41.01
C GLY A 101 25.61 3.97 -39.51
N HIS A 102 24.56 3.97 -38.67
CA HIS A 102 24.71 3.63 -37.25
C HIS A 102 24.59 2.11 -37.01
N PRO A 103 25.37 1.54 -36.10
CA PRO A 103 25.13 0.18 -35.60
C PRO A 103 23.71 0.02 -35.09
N ALA A 104 23.14 -1.21 -35.18
CA ALA A 104 21.75 -1.48 -34.80
C ALA A 104 21.47 -1.12 -33.35
N GLU A 105 22.38 -1.45 -32.43
CA GLU A 105 22.24 -1.12 -30.99
C GLU A 105 22.12 0.40 -30.76
N TYR A 106 22.97 1.19 -31.40
CA TYR A 106 22.91 2.65 -31.28
C TYR A 106 21.64 3.22 -31.93
N ALA A 107 21.24 2.69 -33.08
CA ALA A 107 20.02 3.09 -33.79
C ALA A 107 18.77 2.81 -32.92
N VAL A 108 18.75 1.67 -32.18
CA VAL A 108 17.70 1.33 -31.21
C VAL A 108 17.65 2.36 -30.07
N VAL A 109 18.81 2.73 -29.49
CA VAL A 109 18.87 3.76 -28.44
C VAL A 109 18.35 5.09 -28.94
N ALA A 110 18.84 5.55 -30.09
CA ALA A 110 18.48 6.86 -30.66
C ALA A 110 16.98 6.94 -31.00
N ALA A 111 16.43 5.89 -31.63
CA ALA A 111 15.00 5.80 -31.92
C ALA A 111 14.16 5.81 -30.64
N THR A 112 14.52 4.99 -29.65
CA THR A 112 13.78 4.89 -28.39
C THR A 112 13.82 6.21 -27.62
N THR A 113 14.98 6.85 -27.51
CA THR A 113 15.09 8.17 -26.85
C THR A 113 14.17 9.20 -27.47
N LYS A 114 14.07 9.21 -28.81
CA LYS A 114 13.14 10.09 -29.51
C LYS A 114 11.68 9.81 -29.16
N PHE A 115 11.28 8.54 -29.13
CA PHE A 115 9.91 8.16 -28.78
C PHE A 115 9.59 8.45 -27.30
N ILE A 116 10.54 8.24 -26.39
CA ILE A 116 10.41 8.62 -24.98
C ILE A 116 10.11 10.13 -24.86
N SER A 117 10.92 10.98 -25.51
CA SER A 117 10.69 12.43 -25.48
C SER A 117 9.32 12.83 -26.05
N MET A 118 8.84 12.12 -27.08
CA MET A 118 7.50 12.36 -27.65
C MET A 118 6.39 11.95 -26.66
N PHE A 119 6.56 10.84 -25.96
CA PHE A 119 5.58 10.34 -24.99
C PHE A 119 5.54 11.22 -23.73
N GLU A 120 6.70 11.66 -23.25
CA GLU A 120 6.80 12.61 -22.13
C GLU A 120 6.15 13.95 -22.46
N ALA A 121 6.34 14.45 -23.69
CA ALA A 121 5.71 15.68 -24.17
C ALA A 121 4.19 15.56 -24.33
N ALA A 122 3.66 14.36 -24.62
CA ALA A 122 2.23 14.10 -24.73
C ALA A 122 1.53 14.05 -23.38
N GLY A 123 2.25 13.69 -22.29
CA GLY A 123 1.73 13.61 -20.92
C GLY A 123 0.72 12.49 -20.67
N GLY A 124 0.16 12.46 -19.47
CA GLY A 124 -0.89 11.52 -19.08
C GLY A 124 -0.47 10.05 -19.22
N LEU A 125 -1.43 9.17 -19.53
CA LEU A 125 -1.21 7.72 -19.68
C LEU A 125 -0.18 7.33 -20.74
N ILE A 126 0.08 8.22 -21.71
CA ILE A 126 1.10 7.98 -22.75
C ILE A 126 2.51 8.13 -22.16
N ALA A 127 2.71 9.10 -21.29
CA ALA A 127 4.00 9.29 -20.61
C ALA A 127 4.37 8.10 -19.71
N GLU A 128 3.41 7.42 -19.11
CA GLU A 128 3.63 6.21 -18.28
C GLU A 128 4.26 5.06 -19.09
N ARG A 129 4.00 4.99 -20.41
CA ARG A 129 4.56 3.96 -21.29
C ARG A 129 6.03 4.15 -21.67
N THR A 130 6.69 5.18 -21.17
CA THR A 130 8.14 5.38 -21.40
C THR A 130 8.98 4.27 -20.78
N THR A 131 8.50 3.65 -19.70
CA THR A 131 9.14 2.50 -19.06
C THR A 131 9.13 1.28 -19.97
N ASP A 132 8.01 1.02 -20.65
CA ASP A 132 7.88 -0.08 -21.62
C ASP A 132 8.83 0.13 -22.81
N LEU A 133 8.97 1.37 -23.28
CA LEU A 133 9.94 1.72 -24.35
C LEU A 133 11.39 1.45 -23.93
N ARG A 134 11.73 1.72 -22.67
CA ARG A 134 13.06 1.40 -22.15
C ARG A 134 13.26 -0.11 -22.06
N ASP A 135 12.26 -0.85 -21.63
CA ASP A 135 12.32 -2.32 -21.52
C ASP A 135 12.54 -2.98 -22.89
N ILE A 136 11.75 -2.63 -23.91
CA ILE A 136 11.97 -3.19 -25.27
C ILE A 136 13.33 -2.81 -25.85
N ARG A 137 13.81 -1.59 -25.61
CA ARG A 137 15.16 -1.16 -26.03
C ARG A 137 16.22 -2.09 -25.44
N ASP A 138 16.15 -2.31 -24.13
CA ASP A 138 17.17 -3.07 -23.40
C ASP A 138 17.16 -4.55 -23.83
N ARG A 139 15.97 -5.14 -24.02
CA ARG A 139 15.82 -6.52 -24.53
C ARG A 139 16.37 -6.67 -25.96
N VAL A 140 16.06 -5.72 -26.85
CA VAL A 140 16.55 -5.76 -28.24
C VAL A 140 18.06 -5.56 -28.29
N ILE A 141 18.64 -4.70 -27.43
CA ILE A 141 20.10 -4.53 -27.34
C ILE A 141 20.77 -5.81 -26.82
N ALA A 142 20.23 -6.43 -25.77
CA ALA A 142 20.76 -7.69 -25.25
C ALA A 142 20.75 -8.79 -26.32
N GLU A 143 19.63 -8.95 -27.04
CA GLU A 143 19.52 -9.93 -28.13
C GLU A 143 20.50 -9.64 -29.27
N LEU A 144 20.69 -8.37 -29.67
CA LEU A 144 21.67 -7.95 -30.67
C LEU A 144 23.12 -8.31 -30.29
N ARG A 145 23.44 -8.30 -29.00
CA ARG A 145 24.77 -8.63 -28.48
C ARG A 145 24.95 -10.11 -28.18
N GLY A 146 23.85 -10.88 -28.11
CA GLY A 146 23.87 -12.26 -27.62
C GLY A 146 24.05 -12.34 -26.10
N ASP A 147 23.73 -11.26 -25.39
CA ASP A 147 23.70 -11.22 -23.92
C ASP A 147 22.44 -11.92 -23.40
N GLU A 148 22.43 -12.26 -22.10
CA GLU A 148 21.21 -12.75 -21.45
C GLU A 148 20.12 -11.67 -21.49
N GLU A 149 18.88 -12.11 -21.68
CA GLU A 149 17.73 -11.20 -21.69
C GLU A 149 17.56 -10.53 -20.32
N PRO A 150 17.49 -9.19 -20.25
CA PRO A 150 17.29 -8.48 -19.01
C PRO A 150 15.92 -8.81 -18.40
N GLY A 151 15.84 -8.80 -17.08
CA GLY A 151 14.63 -9.10 -16.33
C GLY A 151 14.70 -10.39 -15.53
N LEU A 152 13.56 -11.07 -15.33
CA LEU A 152 13.48 -12.25 -14.49
C LEU A 152 14.27 -13.42 -15.09
N PRO A 153 15.24 -14.01 -14.36
CA PRO A 153 15.98 -15.17 -14.83
C PRO A 153 15.09 -16.41 -14.82
N ALA A 154 15.41 -17.38 -15.71
CA ALA A 154 14.78 -18.69 -15.68
C ALA A 154 15.30 -19.50 -14.49
N VAL A 155 14.40 -19.96 -13.62
CA VAL A 155 14.72 -20.73 -12.42
C VAL A 155 13.93 -22.05 -12.40
N SER A 156 14.52 -23.09 -11.82
CA SER A 156 13.92 -24.43 -11.75
C SER A 156 13.40 -24.82 -10.36
N GLY A 157 13.44 -23.90 -9.39
CA GLY A 157 12.99 -24.13 -8.02
C GLY A 157 12.72 -22.82 -7.30
N GLN A 158 12.34 -22.90 -6.04
CA GLN A 158 12.06 -21.73 -5.21
C GLN A 158 13.32 -20.91 -4.94
N VAL A 159 13.23 -19.60 -5.20
CA VAL A 159 14.32 -18.64 -5.05
C VAL A 159 13.84 -17.34 -4.44
N ILE A 160 14.76 -16.59 -3.86
CA ILE A 160 14.56 -15.21 -3.44
C ILE A 160 15.17 -14.29 -4.50
N LEU A 161 14.34 -13.43 -5.10
CA LEU A 161 14.77 -12.49 -6.14
C LEU A 161 15.42 -11.27 -5.52
N PHE A 162 16.61 -10.95 -5.99
CA PHE A 162 17.35 -9.74 -5.66
C PHE A 162 17.40 -8.80 -6.87
N ALA A 163 17.17 -7.51 -6.63
CA ALA A 163 17.23 -6.48 -7.67
C ALA A 163 17.70 -5.13 -7.09
N ASP A 164 18.15 -4.24 -7.96
CA ASP A 164 18.30 -2.83 -7.58
C ASP A 164 16.91 -2.20 -7.37
N ASP A 165 16.01 -2.41 -8.32
CA ASP A 165 14.56 -2.14 -8.29
C ASP A 165 13.89 -2.99 -9.36
N LEU A 166 12.56 -3.19 -9.28
CA LEU A 166 11.80 -3.96 -10.27
C LEU A 166 10.97 -3.06 -11.18
N SER A 167 11.01 -3.36 -12.48
CA SER A 167 10.13 -2.69 -13.43
C SER A 167 8.69 -3.26 -13.36
N PRO A 168 7.67 -2.51 -13.83
CA PRO A 168 6.31 -3.03 -13.96
C PRO A 168 6.21 -4.32 -14.78
N ALA A 169 7.00 -4.45 -15.84
CA ALA A 169 7.03 -5.65 -16.69
C ALA A 169 7.63 -6.87 -15.95
N ASP A 170 8.68 -6.64 -15.14
CA ASP A 170 9.28 -7.72 -14.33
C ASP A 170 8.30 -8.20 -13.26
N THR A 171 7.63 -7.27 -12.59
CA THR A 171 6.65 -7.60 -11.54
C THR A 171 5.41 -8.31 -12.09
N ALA A 172 4.94 -7.94 -13.28
CA ALA A 172 3.80 -8.60 -13.94
C ALA A 172 4.10 -10.06 -14.34
N ALA A 173 5.37 -10.39 -14.58
CA ALA A 173 5.81 -11.72 -14.98
C ALA A 173 6.24 -12.62 -13.79
N LEU A 174 6.12 -12.14 -12.53
CA LEU A 174 6.49 -12.89 -11.33
C LEU A 174 5.60 -14.11 -11.10
N ASN A 175 6.21 -15.30 -11.13
CA ASN A 175 5.58 -16.53 -10.68
C ASN A 175 5.89 -16.75 -9.18
N THR A 176 4.88 -16.60 -8.32
CA THR A 176 5.01 -16.70 -6.87
C THR A 176 5.32 -18.11 -6.35
N ASP A 177 5.13 -19.14 -7.16
CA ASP A 177 5.52 -20.50 -6.81
C ASP A 177 7.04 -20.70 -6.89
N LEU A 178 7.70 -19.90 -7.73
CA LEU A 178 9.14 -19.91 -7.94
C LEU A 178 9.85 -18.79 -7.17
N PHE A 179 9.36 -17.56 -7.28
CA PHE A 179 9.92 -16.40 -6.59
C PHE A 179 9.21 -16.22 -5.24
N VAL A 180 9.73 -16.89 -4.21
CA VAL A 180 9.10 -16.96 -2.89
C VAL A 180 9.44 -15.78 -1.97
N GLY A 181 10.32 -14.89 -2.39
CA GLY A 181 10.70 -13.68 -1.68
C GLY A 181 11.33 -12.66 -2.60
N LEU A 182 11.21 -11.37 -2.25
CA LEU A 182 11.74 -10.23 -3.00
C LEU A 182 12.60 -9.36 -2.09
N VAL A 183 13.77 -8.97 -2.58
CA VAL A 183 14.68 -8.04 -1.89
C VAL A 183 15.19 -7.01 -2.88
N THR A 184 15.01 -5.71 -2.57
CA THR A 184 15.55 -4.64 -3.42
C THR A 184 16.53 -3.74 -2.67
N GLU A 185 17.56 -3.27 -3.40
CA GLU A 185 18.51 -2.28 -2.90
C GLU A 185 17.83 -0.95 -2.62
N LEU A 186 17.03 -0.50 -3.59
CA LEU A 186 16.35 0.78 -3.63
C LEU A 186 14.85 0.62 -3.34
N GLY A 187 14.13 1.71 -3.50
CA GLY A 187 12.68 1.76 -3.31
C GLY A 187 12.28 2.11 -1.87
N GLY A 188 10.99 2.12 -1.64
CA GLY A 188 10.40 2.41 -0.33
C GLY A 188 9.06 1.69 -0.15
N PRO A 189 8.40 1.83 0.99
CA PRO A 189 7.12 1.16 1.28
C PRO A 189 6.00 1.48 0.28
N THR A 190 6.12 2.58 -0.46
CA THR A 190 5.16 3.04 -1.47
C THR A 190 5.66 2.81 -2.91
N SER A 191 6.83 2.19 -3.09
CA SER A 191 7.37 1.89 -4.42
C SER A 191 6.49 0.91 -5.19
N HIS A 192 6.66 0.88 -6.52
CA HIS A 192 5.93 -0.06 -7.37
C HIS A 192 6.16 -1.52 -6.94
N THR A 193 7.41 -1.88 -6.66
CA THR A 193 7.78 -3.20 -6.12
C THR A 193 7.01 -3.53 -4.84
N ALA A 194 6.93 -2.58 -3.90
CA ALA A 194 6.21 -2.75 -2.65
C ALA A 194 4.70 -2.98 -2.86
N ILE A 195 4.09 -2.22 -3.77
CA ILE A 195 2.66 -2.34 -4.10
C ILE A 195 2.37 -3.73 -4.68
N ILE A 196 3.15 -4.17 -5.67
CA ILE A 196 2.98 -5.48 -6.31
C ILE A 196 3.26 -6.63 -5.33
N ALA A 197 4.31 -6.53 -4.51
CA ALA A 197 4.60 -7.53 -3.49
C ALA A 197 3.40 -7.75 -2.54
N ARG A 198 2.72 -6.66 -2.14
CA ARG A 198 1.48 -6.74 -1.33
C ARG A 198 0.35 -7.41 -2.09
N GLN A 199 0.15 -7.09 -3.36
CA GLN A 199 -0.89 -7.71 -4.19
C GLN A 199 -0.66 -9.21 -4.37
N LEU A 200 0.59 -9.61 -4.57
CA LEU A 200 0.99 -11.01 -4.73
C LEU A 200 1.19 -11.75 -3.40
N ASN A 201 1.14 -11.04 -2.27
CA ASN A 201 1.40 -11.56 -0.92
C ASN A 201 2.74 -12.32 -0.82
N VAL A 202 3.79 -11.78 -1.46
CA VAL A 202 5.14 -12.35 -1.44
C VAL A 202 5.99 -11.59 -0.42
N PRO A 203 6.66 -12.27 0.54
CA PRO A 203 7.58 -11.63 1.48
C PRO A 203 8.56 -10.70 0.77
N CYS A 204 8.61 -9.43 1.22
CA CYS A 204 9.33 -8.39 0.51
C CYS A 204 10.06 -7.44 1.46
N ILE A 205 11.31 -7.16 1.12
CA ILE A 205 12.17 -6.19 1.81
C ILE A 205 12.70 -5.21 0.75
N VAL A 206 12.50 -3.91 0.98
CA VAL A 206 12.97 -2.83 0.10
C VAL A 206 13.97 -1.93 0.84
N ALA A 207 14.65 -1.04 0.11
CA ALA A 207 15.64 -0.13 0.69
C ALA A 207 16.72 -0.85 1.53
N SER A 208 17.18 -2.01 1.06
CA SER A 208 18.18 -2.82 1.76
C SER A 208 19.61 -2.28 1.62
N GLY A 209 19.81 -1.25 0.79
CA GLY A 209 21.10 -0.63 0.55
C GLY A 209 22.08 -1.51 -0.24
N ALA A 210 23.24 -0.94 -0.53
CA ALA A 210 24.23 -1.58 -1.40
C ALA A 210 24.85 -2.88 -0.85
N GLY A 211 24.72 -3.15 0.46
CA GLY A 211 25.26 -4.36 1.10
C GLY A 211 24.70 -5.67 0.53
N ILE A 212 23.51 -5.64 -0.07
CA ILE A 212 22.95 -6.85 -0.70
C ILE A 212 23.70 -7.29 -1.97
N LYS A 213 24.49 -6.38 -2.59
CA LYS A 213 25.27 -6.70 -3.83
C LYS A 213 26.39 -7.72 -3.58
N ASP A 214 26.79 -7.91 -2.34
CA ASP A 214 27.74 -8.94 -1.97
C ASP A 214 27.14 -10.36 -1.97
N ILE A 215 25.81 -10.47 -2.01
CA ILE A 215 25.08 -11.75 -2.09
C ILE A 215 25.16 -12.28 -3.52
N LYS A 216 25.68 -13.48 -3.69
CA LYS A 216 25.83 -14.10 -5.01
C LYS A 216 24.63 -14.97 -5.36
N SER A 217 24.29 -15.03 -6.64
CA SER A 217 23.30 -15.99 -7.14
C SER A 217 23.71 -17.42 -6.76
N GLY A 218 22.76 -18.20 -6.23
CA GLY A 218 22.95 -19.53 -5.69
C GLY A 218 23.28 -19.59 -4.19
N GLU A 219 23.63 -18.48 -3.56
CA GLU A 219 23.83 -18.39 -2.10
C GLU A 219 22.49 -18.55 -1.38
N LYS A 220 22.41 -19.42 -0.37
CA LYS A 220 21.20 -19.56 0.45
C LYS A 220 21.12 -18.40 1.44
N VAL A 221 19.97 -17.77 1.51
CA VAL A 221 19.70 -16.66 2.42
C VAL A 221 18.37 -16.83 3.14
N LEU A 222 18.32 -16.40 4.38
CA LEU A 222 17.09 -16.29 5.16
C LEU A 222 16.61 -14.83 5.12
N ILE A 223 15.38 -14.64 4.71
CA ILE A 223 14.73 -13.31 4.79
C ILE A 223 13.55 -13.36 5.75
N ASP A 224 13.36 -12.28 6.53
CA ASP A 224 12.15 -12.01 7.29
C ASP A 224 11.56 -10.67 6.84
N GLY A 225 10.51 -10.74 6.05
CA GLY A 225 9.81 -9.57 5.54
C GLY A 225 9.08 -8.76 6.60
N SER A 226 8.83 -9.33 7.79
CA SER A 226 8.23 -8.60 8.91
C SER A 226 9.27 -7.78 9.68
N LEU A 227 10.50 -8.29 9.77
CA LEU A 227 11.61 -7.62 10.46
C LEU A 227 12.47 -6.78 9.50
N GLY A 228 12.33 -6.98 8.20
CA GLY A 228 13.20 -6.37 7.19
C GLY A 228 14.64 -6.87 7.26
N THR A 229 14.86 -8.13 7.66
CA THR A 229 16.20 -8.70 7.85
C THR A 229 16.55 -9.73 6.76
N ILE A 230 17.83 -9.75 6.39
CA ILE A 230 18.41 -10.67 5.41
C ILE A 230 19.65 -11.29 6.04
N ASP A 231 19.60 -12.57 6.38
CA ASP A 231 20.72 -13.29 7.00
C ASP A 231 21.37 -14.22 5.96
N ARG A 232 22.65 -13.98 5.69
CA ARG A 232 23.47 -14.75 4.74
C ARG A 232 24.08 -16.00 5.35
N ASN A 233 24.16 -16.07 6.68
CA ASN A 233 24.83 -17.13 7.41
C ASN A 233 23.87 -17.88 8.34
N ALA A 234 22.59 -17.84 8.06
CA ALA A 234 21.59 -18.55 8.85
C ALA A 234 21.88 -20.07 8.88
N ASP A 235 21.83 -20.66 10.06
CA ASP A 235 21.88 -22.09 10.21
C ASP A 235 20.68 -22.74 9.49
N GLU A 236 20.94 -23.76 8.64
CA GLU A 236 19.91 -24.36 7.80
C GLU A 236 18.78 -25.00 8.61
N ALA A 237 19.09 -25.61 9.76
CA ALA A 237 18.09 -26.26 10.60
C ALA A 237 17.20 -25.20 11.29
N GLU A 238 17.81 -24.14 11.80
CA GLU A 238 17.10 -23.02 12.42
C GLU A 238 16.27 -22.25 11.38
N ALA A 239 16.84 -21.95 10.21
CA ALA A 239 16.14 -21.29 9.12
C ALA A 239 14.91 -22.10 8.64
N THR A 240 15.08 -23.43 8.48
CA THR A 240 13.98 -24.31 8.09
C THR A 240 12.86 -24.31 9.13
N LYS A 241 13.21 -24.30 10.43
CA LYS A 241 12.23 -24.21 11.51
C LYS A 241 11.46 -22.90 11.46
N LEU A 242 12.16 -21.77 11.31
CA LEU A 242 11.52 -20.44 11.21
C LEU A 242 10.60 -20.33 9.99
N VAL A 243 10.99 -20.91 8.86
CA VAL A 243 10.12 -20.97 7.67
C VAL A 243 8.88 -21.81 7.92
N SER A 244 9.01 -23.00 8.56
CA SER A 244 7.86 -23.86 8.91
C SER A 244 6.89 -23.12 9.82
N GLU A 245 7.38 -22.49 10.88
CA GLU A 245 6.56 -21.71 11.82
C GLU A 245 5.85 -20.54 11.12
N SER A 246 6.54 -19.86 10.19
CA SER A 246 5.96 -18.79 9.38
C SER A 246 4.85 -19.28 8.45
N LEU A 247 5.06 -20.43 7.78
CA LEU A 247 4.06 -21.05 6.89
C LEU A 247 2.84 -21.55 7.68
N GLU A 248 3.05 -22.18 8.84
CA GLU A 248 1.97 -22.61 9.73
C GLU A 248 1.15 -21.41 10.23
N ARG A 249 1.83 -20.30 10.56
CA ARG A 249 1.15 -19.05 10.92
C ARG A 249 0.32 -18.52 9.76
N ALA A 250 0.88 -18.49 8.55
CA ALA A 250 0.16 -18.05 7.35
C ALA A 250 -1.06 -18.94 7.07
N ALA A 251 -0.93 -20.27 7.24
CA ALA A 251 -2.05 -21.21 7.10
C ALA A 251 -3.15 -20.93 8.14
N ARG A 252 -2.78 -20.74 9.42
CA ARG A 252 -3.76 -20.38 10.48
C ARG A 252 -4.48 -19.08 10.18
N ILE A 253 -3.75 -18.07 9.63
CA ILE A 253 -4.36 -16.80 9.21
C ILE A 253 -5.37 -17.02 8.07
N ALA A 254 -5.02 -17.83 7.07
CA ALA A 254 -5.88 -18.12 5.93
C ALA A 254 -7.14 -18.92 6.34
N GLU A 255 -7.04 -19.78 7.35
CA GLU A 255 -8.14 -20.58 7.88
C GLU A 255 -9.00 -19.83 8.91
N TRP A 256 -8.48 -18.69 9.42
CA TRP A 256 -9.21 -17.93 10.44
C TRP A 256 -10.56 -17.44 9.93
N LYS A 257 -11.61 -17.63 10.74
CA LYS A 257 -12.96 -17.13 10.49
C LYS A 257 -13.42 -16.28 11.66
N GLY A 258 -14.03 -15.13 11.30
CA GLY A 258 -14.60 -14.23 12.31
C GLY A 258 -15.76 -14.84 13.10
N PRO A 259 -16.29 -14.12 14.05
CA PRO A 259 -15.98 -12.74 14.43
C PRO A 259 -14.71 -12.60 15.28
N ALA A 260 -14.04 -11.43 15.23
CA ALA A 260 -12.82 -11.22 16.00
C ALA A 260 -13.11 -11.06 17.49
N GLN A 261 -12.39 -11.83 18.29
CA GLN A 261 -12.44 -11.80 19.74
C GLN A 261 -11.14 -12.33 20.33
N THR A 262 -10.83 -11.91 21.55
CA THR A 262 -9.73 -12.49 22.30
C THR A 262 -10.05 -13.93 22.70
N LYS A 263 -9.03 -14.68 23.12
CA LYS A 263 -9.17 -16.08 23.58
C LYS A 263 -10.20 -16.26 24.71
N ASP A 264 -10.43 -15.25 25.52
CA ASP A 264 -11.41 -15.20 26.61
C ASP A 264 -12.74 -14.52 26.21
N GLY A 265 -12.96 -14.29 24.90
CA GLY A 265 -14.24 -13.88 24.34
C GLY A 265 -14.51 -12.37 24.33
N TYR A 266 -13.52 -11.52 24.60
CA TYR A 266 -13.70 -10.07 24.45
C TYR A 266 -13.77 -9.70 22.97
N ARG A 267 -14.86 -9.07 22.55
CA ARG A 267 -15.16 -8.72 21.16
C ARG A 267 -14.46 -7.43 20.74
N VAL A 268 -13.83 -7.47 19.57
CA VAL A 268 -13.34 -6.29 18.85
C VAL A 268 -13.85 -6.38 17.41
N GLN A 269 -14.63 -5.41 16.98
CA GLN A 269 -15.22 -5.43 15.65
C GLN A 269 -14.15 -5.19 14.58
N LEU A 270 -14.03 -6.07 13.58
CA LEU A 270 -13.16 -5.89 12.43
C LEU A 270 -13.93 -5.30 11.25
N LEU A 271 -13.46 -4.15 10.77
CA LEU A 271 -14.09 -3.39 9.71
C LEU A 271 -13.13 -3.17 8.55
N ALA A 272 -13.67 -3.08 7.33
CA ALA A 272 -12.86 -2.79 6.15
C ALA A 272 -12.69 -1.29 5.91
N ASN A 273 -11.52 -0.90 5.37
CA ASN A 273 -11.30 0.38 4.73
C ASN A 273 -11.52 0.22 3.23
N VAL A 274 -12.39 1.04 2.65
CA VAL A 274 -12.74 1.00 1.22
C VAL A 274 -12.73 2.39 0.60
N GLN A 275 -12.66 2.45 -0.71
CA GLN A 275 -12.62 3.71 -1.47
C GLN A 275 -13.63 3.77 -2.63
N ASP A 276 -14.27 2.66 -2.97
CA ASP A 276 -15.28 2.55 -4.02
C ASP A 276 -16.15 1.29 -3.85
N GLY A 277 -17.15 1.13 -4.72
CA GLY A 277 -18.04 -0.03 -4.69
C GLY A 277 -17.34 -1.36 -4.97
N ASN A 278 -16.28 -1.38 -5.80
CA ASN A 278 -15.53 -2.61 -6.09
C ASN A 278 -14.75 -3.08 -4.86
N SER A 279 -14.03 -2.18 -4.21
CA SER A 279 -13.32 -2.50 -2.96
C SER A 279 -14.27 -2.89 -1.83
N ALA A 280 -15.48 -2.32 -1.78
CA ALA A 280 -16.51 -2.72 -0.84
C ALA A 280 -17.04 -4.14 -1.11
N GLN A 281 -17.28 -4.50 -2.37
CA GLN A 281 -17.67 -5.86 -2.76
C GLN A 281 -16.59 -6.89 -2.45
N GLN A 282 -15.32 -6.56 -2.69
CA GLN A 282 -14.19 -7.41 -2.31
C GLN A 282 -14.13 -7.59 -0.79
N ALA A 283 -14.29 -6.52 -0.02
CA ALA A 283 -14.32 -6.58 1.44
C ALA A 283 -15.47 -7.44 1.96
N ALA A 284 -16.63 -7.43 1.33
CA ALA A 284 -17.78 -8.26 1.71
C ALA A 284 -17.54 -9.77 1.50
N GLN A 285 -16.51 -10.15 0.73
CA GLN A 285 -16.09 -11.54 0.56
C GLN A 285 -15.08 -12.01 1.61
N THR A 286 -14.66 -11.12 2.51
CA THR A 286 -13.74 -11.39 3.62
C THR A 286 -14.48 -11.48 4.95
N GLU A 287 -13.74 -11.63 6.04
CA GLU A 287 -14.30 -11.65 7.41
C GLU A 287 -14.59 -10.22 7.95
N ALA A 288 -14.75 -9.23 7.07
CA ALA A 288 -15.12 -7.87 7.46
C ALA A 288 -16.56 -7.85 8.00
N GLU A 289 -16.75 -7.29 9.18
CA GLU A 289 -18.06 -7.16 9.84
C GLU A 289 -18.81 -5.87 9.41
N GLY A 290 -18.25 -5.14 8.45
CA GLY A 290 -18.77 -3.89 7.93
C GLY A 290 -17.65 -3.01 7.38
N ILE A 291 -17.96 -1.73 7.16
CA ILE A 291 -17.01 -0.72 6.69
C ILE A 291 -16.77 0.29 7.81
N GLY A 292 -15.53 0.42 8.27
CA GLY A 292 -15.14 1.40 9.29
C GLY A 292 -14.59 2.70 8.72
N LEU A 293 -14.20 2.67 7.45
CA LEU A 293 -13.78 3.86 6.70
C LEU A 293 -14.08 3.71 5.21
N PHE A 294 -15.06 4.45 4.73
CA PHE A 294 -15.19 4.73 3.32
C PHE A 294 -14.57 6.10 3.01
N ARG A 295 -13.48 6.08 2.22
CA ARG A 295 -12.76 7.29 1.77
C ARG A 295 -13.46 7.83 0.53
N THR A 296 -14.11 8.99 0.67
CA THR A 296 -14.91 9.59 -0.42
C THR A 296 -14.11 10.41 -1.42
N GLU A 297 -12.81 10.62 -1.20
CA GLU A 297 -11.96 11.47 -2.03
C GLU A 297 -11.97 11.06 -3.51
N LEU A 298 -11.96 9.74 -3.81
CA LEU A 298 -11.98 9.25 -5.18
C LEU A 298 -13.25 9.65 -5.96
N CYS A 299 -14.36 9.91 -5.25
CA CYS A 299 -15.58 10.41 -5.87
C CYS A 299 -15.39 11.81 -6.48
N PHE A 300 -14.39 12.54 -6.02
CA PHE A 300 -14.14 13.94 -6.35
C PHE A 300 -12.85 14.16 -7.15
N LEU A 301 -11.83 13.31 -6.99
CA LEU A 301 -10.50 13.51 -7.58
C LEU A 301 -10.49 13.55 -9.12
N SER A 302 -11.38 12.82 -9.76
CA SER A 302 -11.49 12.77 -11.23
C SER A 302 -12.42 13.84 -11.81
N ALA A 303 -13.14 14.58 -10.95
CA ALA A 303 -14.13 15.57 -11.36
C ALA A 303 -13.50 16.96 -11.47
N THR A 304 -13.75 17.66 -12.58
CA THR A 304 -13.36 19.06 -12.76
C THR A 304 -14.32 20.04 -12.08
N GLU A 305 -15.57 19.62 -11.88
CA GLU A 305 -16.64 20.33 -11.19
C GLU A 305 -17.19 19.44 -10.08
N GLU A 306 -17.84 20.04 -9.08
CA GLU A 306 -18.46 19.27 -8.01
C GLU A 306 -19.56 18.35 -8.55
N PRO A 307 -19.50 17.03 -8.27
CA PRO A 307 -20.56 16.12 -8.67
C PRO A 307 -21.90 16.48 -8.00
N SER A 308 -23.00 16.33 -8.73
CA SER A 308 -24.35 16.53 -8.21
C SER A 308 -24.68 15.57 -7.06
N VAL A 309 -25.70 15.91 -6.27
CA VAL A 309 -26.21 15.02 -5.20
C VAL A 309 -26.56 13.63 -5.73
N ASP A 310 -27.14 13.55 -6.93
CA ASP A 310 -27.54 12.28 -7.56
C ASP A 310 -26.33 11.44 -7.97
N GLU A 311 -25.31 12.07 -8.56
CA GLU A 311 -24.08 11.39 -8.95
C GLU A 311 -23.32 10.87 -7.73
N GLN A 312 -23.21 11.67 -6.67
CA GLN A 312 -22.60 11.25 -5.42
C GLN A 312 -23.40 10.11 -4.78
N ALA A 313 -24.73 10.21 -4.69
CA ALA A 313 -25.60 9.17 -4.14
C ALA A 313 -25.44 7.84 -4.86
N ALA A 314 -25.34 7.86 -6.20
CA ALA A 314 -25.11 6.65 -6.99
C ALA A 314 -23.77 5.95 -6.68
N VAL A 315 -22.73 6.70 -6.31
CA VAL A 315 -21.46 6.12 -5.87
C VAL A 315 -21.59 5.55 -4.45
N TYR A 316 -22.21 6.28 -3.54
CA TYR A 316 -22.39 5.85 -2.15
C TYR A 316 -23.28 4.62 -2.04
N SER A 317 -24.36 4.52 -2.85
CA SER A 317 -25.23 3.36 -2.90
C SER A 317 -24.48 2.06 -3.19
N LYS A 318 -23.52 2.06 -4.13
CA LYS A 318 -22.70 0.87 -4.45
C LYS A 318 -21.88 0.36 -3.27
N VAL A 319 -21.45 1.26 -2.40
CA VAL A 319 -20.69 0.90 -1.18
C VAL A 319 -21.64 0.39 -0.10
N LEU A 320 -22.79 1.06 0.09
CA LEU A 320 -23.81 0.66 1.07
C LEU A 320 -24.44 -0.69 0.73
N GLU A 321 -24.67 -0.99 -0.57
CA GLU A 321 -25.21 -2.26 -1.07
C GLU A 321 -24.31 -3.46 -0.73
N ALA A 322 -23.01 -3.27 -0.64
CA ALA A 322 -22.07 -4.34 -0.30
C ALA A 322 -22.23 -4.83 1.16
N PHE A 323 -22.76 -3.99 2.05
CA PHE A 323 -22.98 -4.30 3.47
C PHE A 323 -24.38 -3.84 3.92
N PRO A 324 -25.46 -4.47 3.42
CA PRO A 324 -26.83 -3.98 3.59
C PRO A 324 -27.29 -3.96 5.05
N GLU A 325 -26.85 -4.92 5.86
CA GLU A 325 -27.26 -5.09 7.26
C GLU A 325 -26.15 -4.72 8.27
N SER A 326 -25.01 -4.25 7.77
CA SER A 326 -23.83 -3.99 8.61
C SER A 326 -23.55 -2.49 8.74
N LYS A 327 -22.71 -2.17 9.71
CA LYS A 327 -22.17 -0.81 9.90
C LYS A 327 -21.39 -0.37 8.69
N VAL A 328 -21.72 0.81 8.15
CA VAL A 328 -20.93 1.49 7.12
C VAL A 328 -20.65 2.92 7.58
N VAL A 329 -19.37 3.25 7.73
CA VAL A 329 -18.91 4.59 8.13
C VAL A 329 -18.39 5.32 6.89
N VAL A 330 -19.08 6.36 6.49
CA VAL A 330 -18.69 7.26 5.39
C VAL A 330 -17.94 8.44 5.97
N ARG A 331 -16.70 8.66 5.54
CA ARG A 331 -15.95 9.87 5.90
C ARG A 331 -16.34 11.00 4.93
N SER A 332 -16.75 12.17 5.46
CA SER A 332 -16.91 13.34 4.61
C SER A 332 -15.57 13.73 3.98
N LEU A 333 -15.62 14.51 2.91
CA LEU A 333 -14.47 14.84 2.09
C LEU A 333 -13.25 15.29 2.91
N ASP A 334 -12.13 14.59 2.77
CA ASP A 334 -10.82 14.93 3.34
C ASP A 334 -9.87 15.38 2.22
N ALA A 335 -10.23 16.47 1.55
CA ALA A 335 -9.39 17.14 0.57
C ALA A 335 -8.65 18.32 1.20
N GLY A 336 -7.60 18.76 0.53
CA GLY A 336 -6.78 19.90 0.91
C GLY A 336 -5.74 20.16 -0.18
N SER A 337 -4.81 21.08 0.05
CA SER A 337 -3.76 21.38 -0.93
C SER A 337 -2.76 20.23 -1.12
N ASP A 338 -2.69 19.30 -0.16
CA ASP A 338 -1.94 18.04 -0.26
C ASP A 338 -2.65 16.97 -1.10
N LYS A 339 -3.98 17.08 -1.21
CA LYS A 339 -4.87 16.24 -2.03
C LYS A 339 -5.88 17.15 -2.75
N PRO A 340 -5.45 17.88 -3.77
CA PRO A 340 -6.25 18.94 -4.35
C PRO A 340 -7.48 18.40 -5.08
N VAL A 341 -8.62 19.00 -4.76
CA VAL A 341 -9.88 18.84 -5.51
C VAL A 341 -10.16 20.20 -6.14
N PRO A 342 -10.30 20.31 -7.48
CA PRO A 342 -10.28 21.61 -8.18
C PRO A 342 -11.27 22.66 -7.68
N PHE A 343 -12.43 22.23 -7.18
CA PHE A 343 -13.52 23.09 -6.71
C PHE A 343 -13.52 23.31 -5.17
N ALA A 344 -12.63 22.64 -4.41
CA ALA A 344 -12.63 22.66 -2.95
C ALA A 344 -11.26 22.98 -2.32
N SER A 345 -10.17 22.94 -3.10
CA SER A 345 -8.83 23.16 -2.56
C SER A 345 -8.44 24.65 -2.59
N MET A 346 -7.73 25.06 -1.55
CA MET A 346 -7.09 26.38 -1.52
C MET A 346 -5.79 26.32 -2.30
N ALA A 347 -5.58 27.25 -3.25
CA ALA A 347 -4.30 27.36 -3.93
C ALA A 347 -3.24 27.99 -3.01
N ASP A 348 -1.98 27.58 -3.18
CA ASP A 348 -0.79 28.23 -2.59
C ASP A 348 -0.68 28.22 -1.05
N GLU A 349 -1.16 27.17 -0.38
CA GLU A 349 -0.89 27.00 1.06
C GLU A 349 0.57 26.59 1.29
N MET A 350 1.27 27.30 2.18
CA MET A 350 2.67 26.98 2.53
C MET A 350 2.82 25.66 3.28
N ASN A 351 1.83 25.25 4.04
CA ASN A 351 1.80 24.03 4.83
C ASN A 351 0.44 23.31 4.65
N PRO A 352 0.23 22.62 3.52
CA PRO A 352 -1.07 22.04 3.19
C PRO A 352 -1.64 21.10 4.26
N ALA A 353 -0.78 20.27 4.87
CA ALA A 353 -1.20 19.34 5.93
C ALA A 353 -1.72 20.06 7.20
N LEU A 354 -1.31 21.31 7.45
CA LEU A 354 -1.73 22.15 8.57
C LEU A 354 -2.79 23.20 8.15
N GLY A 355 -3.14 23.23 6.89
CA GLY A 355 -3.98 24.23 6.26
C GLY A 355 -5.48 23.93 6.30
N VAL A 356 -6.18 24.42 5.27
CA VAL A 356 -7.61 24.24 5.09
C VAL A 356 -7.86 22.89 4.41
N ARG A 357 -8.08 21.87 5.21
CA ARG A 357 -8.40 20.51 4.73
C ARG A 357 -9.52 19.88 5.57
N GLY A 358 -10.14 18.83 5.03
CA GLY A 358 -11.21 18.09 5.70
C GLY A 358 -12.38 19.00 6.10
N LEU A 359 -12.88 18.86 7.31
CA LEU A 359 -14.01 19.65 7.80
C LEU A 359 -13.77 21.17 7.74
N ARG A 360 -12.50 21.62 7.77
CA ARG A 360 -12.17 23.06 7.71
C ARG A 360 -12.59 23.71 6.39
N ILE A 361 -12.65 22.95 5.29
CA ILE A 361 -13.17 23.44 3.99
C ILE A 361 -14.60 23.92 4.13
N ALA A 362 -15.42 23.19 4.88
CA ALA A 362 -16.82 23.51 5.05
C ALA A 362 -17.09 24.84 5.80
N ARG A 363 -16.09 25.40 6.50
CA ARG A 363 -16.24 26.75 7.10
C ARG A 363 -16.34 27.85 6.05
N GLY A 364 -15.70 27.67 4.89
CA GLY A 364 -15.78 28.60 3.75
C GLY A 364 -16.77 28.16 2.68
N GLN A 365 -17.08 26.87 2.62
CA GLN A 365 -17.91 26.23 1.59
C GLN A 365 -18.91 25.27 2.23
N VAL A 366 -19.79 25.77 3.09
CA VAL A 366 -20.76 24.92 3.83
C VAL A 366 -21.67 24.13 2.89
N ASP A 367 -22.01 24.70 1.74
CA ASP A 367 -22.90 24.05 0.76
C ASP A 367 -22.29 22.76 0.17
N LEU A 368 -20.96 22.66 0.06
CA LEU A 368 -20.27 21.45 -0.37
C LEU A 368 -20.52 20.30 0.61
N LEU A 369 -20.35 20.54 1.91
CA LEU A 369 -20.63 19.55 2.94
C LEU A 369 -22.13 19.22 2.98
N THR A 370 -23.00 20.22 2.87
CA THR A 370 -24.45 20.04 2.86
C THR A 370 -24.88 19.09 1.76
N ARG A 371 -24.44 19.33 0.51
CA ARG A 371 -24.76 18.47 -0.62
C ARG A 371 -24.18 17.06 -0.47
N GLN A 372 -22.98 16.92 0.10
CA GLN A 372 -22.42 15.61 0.38
C GLN A 372 -23.26 14.82 1.40
N LEU A 373 -23.69 15.46 2.49
CA LEU A 373 -24.54 14.83 3.50
C LEU A 373 -25.93 14.49 2.93
N ASP A 374 -26.49 15.36 2.07
CA ASP A 374 -27.76 15.11 1.36
C ASP A 374 -27.63 13.88 0.44
N ALA A 375 -26.50 13.73 -0.27
CA ALA A 375 -26.22 12.57 -1.13
C ALA A 375 -26.07 11.26 -0.32
N ILE A 376 -25.41 11.32 0.83
CA ILE A 376 -25.27 10.14 1.72
C ILE A 376 -26.65 9.75 2.28
N ALA A 377 -27.44 10.73 2.74
CA ALA A 377 -28.78 10.48 3.26
C ALA A 377 -29.70 9.91 2.18
N LYS A 378 -29.65 10.46 0.95
CA LYS A 378 -30.40 9.95 -0.20
C LYS A 378 -30.05 8.50 -0.51
N ALA A 379 -28.77 8.16 -0.61
CA ALA A 379 -28.31 6.79 -0.84
C ALA A 379 -28.77 5.83 0.27
N SER A 380 -28.75 6.27 1.51
CA SER A 380 -29.23 5.51 2.68
C SER A 380 -30.74 5.25 2.61
N GLU A 381 -31.53 6.25 2.28
CA GLU A 381 -32.99 6.18 2.17
C GLU A 381 -33.43 5.28 0.99
N GLU A 382 -32.82 5.45 -0.19
CA GLU A 382 -33.09 4.64 -1.38
C GLU A 382 -32.84 3.13 -1.16
N LEU A 383 -31.89 2.79 -0.29
CA LEU A 383 -31.59 1.40 0.09
C LEU A 383 -32.39 0.92 1.31
N GLY A 384 -33.28 1.76 1.85
CA GLY A 384 -34.08 1.41 3.03
C GLY A 384 -33.27 1.18 4.30
N ARG A 385 -32.07 1.77 4.39
CA ARG A 385 -31.25 1.69 5.60
C ARG A 385 -31.89 2.54 6.70
N GLY A 386 -32.16 1.91 7.84
CA GLY A 386 -32.85 2.56 8.97
C GLY A 386 -32.20 2.18 10.30
N ASP A 387 -33.01 2.08 11.35
CA ASP A 387 -32.53 1.86 12.74
C ASP A 387 -31.69 0.58 12.91
N ASP A 388 -32.00 -0.48 12.15
CA ASP A 388 -31.29 -1.76 12.24
C ASP A 388 -29.91 -1.73 11.55
N ALA A 389 -29.74 -0.88 10.52
CA ALA A 389 -28.47 -0.73 9.81
C ALA A 389 -28.23 0.72 9.41
N PRO A 390 -28.06 1.63 10.37
CA PRO A 390 -27.92 3.06 10.09
C PRO A 390 -26.64 3.36 9.30
N THR A 391 -26.68 4.44 8.50
CA THR A 391 -25.50 4.96 7.84
C THR A 391 -24.78 5.92 8.77
N TRP A 392 -23.50 5.65 9.01
CA TRP A 392 -22.64 6.40 9.90
C TRP A 392 -21.79 7.36 9.09
N VAL A 393 -21.66 8.60 9.58
CA VAL A 393 -20.85 9.62 8.88
C VAL A 393 -19.87 10.22 9.87
N MET A 394 -18.60 10.35 9.48
CA MET A 394 -17.59 10.99 10.31
C MET A 394 -16.89 12.14 9.60
N ALA A 395 -16.63 13.22 10.37
CA ALA A 395 -15.85 14.35 9.91
C ALA A 395 -14.36 14.14 10.14
N PRO A 396 -13.51 14.34 9.12
CA PRO A 396 -12.06 14.43 9.29
C PRO A 396 -11.63 15.77 9.88
N MET A 397 -10.43 15.82 10.46
CA MET A 397 -9.76 17.06 10.94
C MET A 397 -10.52 17.85 12.02
N VAL A 398 -11.38 17.20 12.78
CA VAL A 398 -12.05 17.82 13.94
C VAL A 398 -11.01 18.17 15.01
N ALA A 399 -11.01 19.40 15.49
CA ALA A 399 -10.09 19.91 16.50
C ALA A 399 -10.79 20.50 17.74
N THR A 400 -12.08 20.84 17.63
CA THR A 400 -12.83 21.54 18.68
C THR A 400 -14.21 20.92 18.91
N ALA A 401 -14.75 21.09 20.12
CA ALA A 401 -16.11 20.65 20.46
C ALA A 401 -17.18 21.39 19.62
N TYR A 402 -16.91 22.63 19.24
CA TYR A 402 -17.81 23.38 18.36
C TYR A 402 -17.95 22.73 16.99
N GLU A 403 -16.82 22.32 16.38
CA GLU A 403 -16.82 21.62 15.10
C GLU A 403 -17.55 20.28 15.18
N ALA A 404 -17.31 19.51 16.25
CA ALA A 404 -17.98 18.25 16.49
C ALA A 404 -19.49 18.41 16.61
N LYS A 405 -19.95 19.38 17.43
CA LYS A 405 -21.36 19.68 17.60
C LYS A 405 -22.02 20.12 16.30
N TRP A 406 -21.40 21.08 15.60
CA TRP A 406 -21.91 21.62 14.34
C TRP A 406 -22.08 20.51 13.30
N PHE A 407 -21.09 19.65 13.12
CA PHE A 407 -21.17 18.52 12.19
C PHE A 407 -22.25 17.52 12.60
N ALA A 408 -22.33 17.21 13.90
CA ALA A 408 -23.33 16.27 14.41
C ALA A 408 -24.76 16.78 14.20
N ASP A 409 -25.00 18.08 14.42
CA ASP A 409 -26.31 18.69 14.16
C ASP A 409 -26.71 18.53 12.68
N MET A 410 -25.78 18.82 11.74
CA MET A 410 -26.03 18.65 10.30
C MET A 410 -26.34 17.19 9.90
N CYS A 411 -25.66 16.21 10.50
CA CYS A 411 -25.90 14.79 10.24
C CYS A 411 -27.28 14.36 10.78
N ARG A 412 -27.61 14.75 12.02
CA ARG A 412 -28.88 14.37 12.68
C ARG A 412 -30.09 14.95 12.00
N GLU A 413 -30.01 16.16 11.43
CA GLU A 413 -31.06 16.76 10.59
C GLU A 413 -31.43 15.87 9.38
N ARG A 414 -30.56 14.92 9.01
CA ARG A 414 -30.70 14.01 7.85
C ARG A 414 -30.87 12.55 8.27
N GLY A 415 -31.07 12.27 9.56
CA GLY A 415 -31.20 10.90 10.06
C GLY A 415 -29.89 10.08 10.02
N LEU A 416 -28.73 10.74 9.92
CA LEU A 416 -27.42 10.08 9.88
C LEU A 416 -26.80 10.01 11.28
N ILE A 417 -26.06 8.92 11.56
CA ILE A 417 -25.29 8.77 12.80
C ILE A 417 -24.00 9.57 12.68
N ALA A 418 -23.74 10.45 13.64
CA ALA A 418 -22.65 11.41 13.59
C ALA A 418 -21.41 10.98 14.37
N GLY A 419 -20.26 11.01 13.75
CA GLY A 419 -18.96 10.78 14.40
C GLY A 419 -17.87 11.75 13.95
N ALA A 420 -16.71 11.63 14.56
CA ALA A 420 -15.53 12.39 14.18
C ALA A 420 -14.29 11.50 14.11
N MET A 421 -13.36 11.88 13.24
CA MET A 421 -12.02 11.31 13.23
C MET A 421 -11.17 12.06 14.27
N ILE A 422 -10.63 11.30 15.23
CA ILE A 422 -9.68 11.82 16.21
C ILE A 422 -8.29 11.65 15.62
N GLU A 423 -7.82 12.67 14.97
CA GLU A 423 -6.53 12.67 14.26
C GLU A 423 -5.72 13.96 14.49
N VAL A 424 -6.35 14.95 15.08
CA VAL A 424 -5.69 16.15 15.61
C VAL A 424 -5.46 15.93 17.11
N PRO A 425 -4.23 16.08 17.65
CA PRO A 425 -3.94 15.84 19.06
C PRO A 425 -4.84 16.64 20.01
N ALA A 426 -5.24 17.85 19.62
CA ALA A 426 -6.17 18.67 20.37
C ALA A 426 -7.54 17.99 20.56
N ALA A 427 -8.02 17.24 19.55
CA ALA A 427 -9.29 16.51 19.65
C ALA A 427 -9.20 15.37 20.67
N SER A 428 -8.08 14.66 20.73
CA SER A 428 -7.84 13.66 21.76
C SER A 428 -7.82 14.29 23.15
N LEU A 429 -7.05 15.36 23.35
CA LEU A 429 -6.93 16.05 24.64
C LEU A 429 -8.26 16.65 25.12
N MET A 430 -9.15 17.00 24.21
CA MET A 430 -10.48 17.57 24.48
C MET A 430 -11.62 16.55 24.27
N ALA A 431 -11.32 15.28 24.32
CA ALA A 431 -12.29 14.21 24.09
C ALA A 431 -13.50 14.29 25.02
N ASP A 432 -13.29 14.72 26.27
CA ASP A 432 -14.35 14.96 27.26
C ASP A 432 -15.37 16.05 26.84
N LYS A 433 -14.99 16.97 25.96
CA LYS A 433 -15.86 18.02 25.41
C LYS A 433 -16.43 17.65 24.05
N ILE A 434 -15.75 16.82 23.29
CA ILE A 434 -16.11 16.42 21.93
C ILE A 434 -17.13 15.26 21.95
N MET A 435 -16.86 14.21 22.70
CA MET A 435 -17.67 12.99 22.72
C MET A 435 -19.13 13.18 23.10
N PRO A 436 -19.50 14.09 24.03
CA PRO A 436 -20.91 14.33 24.35
C PRO A 436 -21.78 14.77 23.16
N HIS A 437 -21.17 15.21 22.07
CA HIS A 437 -21.86 15.62 20.85
C HIS A 437 -21.93 14.54 19.77
N LEU A 438 -21.19 13.44 19.93
CA LEU A 438 -20.98 12.43 18.91
C LEU A 438 -21.53 11.06 19.34
N ASP A 439 -21.92 10.26 18.36
CA ASP A 439 -22.41 8.91 18.56
C ASP A 439 -21.26 7.88 18.51
N PHE A 440 -20.13 8.22 17.92
CA PHE A 440 -18.89 7.45 17.86
C PHE A 440 -17.69 8.31 17.50
N VAL A 441 -16.50 7.77 17.72
CA VAL A 441 -15.25 8.35 17.19
C VAL A 441 -14.39 7.26 16.58
N SER A 442 -13.56 7.66 15.61
CA SER A 442 -12.58 6.77 14.98
C SER A 442 -11.21 7.47 14.94
N ILE A 443 -10.18 6.79 15.41
CA ILE A 443 -8.83 7.37 15.50
C ILE A 443 -8.11 7.19 14.18
N GLY A 444 -7.74 8.30 13.54
CA GLY A 444 -6.90 8.35 12.32
C GLY A 444 -5.42 8.36 12.69
N THR A 445 -4.82 7.20 12.91
CA THR A 445 -3.46 7.10 13.47
C THR A 445 -2.38 7.73 12.59
N ASN A 446 -2.56 7.76 11.27
CA ASN A 446 -1.57 8.33 10.35
C ASN A 446 -1.39 9.84 10.60
N ASP A 447 -2.48 10.59 10.57
CA ASP A 447 -2.48 12.03 10.82
C ASP A 447 -2.25 12.33 12.32
N LEU A 448 -2.80 11.53 13.23
CA LEU A 448 -2.53 11.68 14.67
C LEU A 448 -1.03 11.55 14.97
N THR A 449 -0.34 10.59 14.36
CA THR A 449 1.11 10.42 14.53
C THR A 449 1.86 11.61 13.93
N GLN A 450 1.53 11.99 12.69
CA GLN A 450 2.13 13.14 12.01
C GLN A 450 2.08 14.41 12.86
N TYR A 451 0.92 14.73 13.41
CA TYR A 451 0.72 15.96 14.17
C TYR A 451 1.26 15.87 15.61
N THR A 452 1.22 14.69 16.23
CA THR A 452 1.81 14.48 17.56
C THR A 452 3.31 14.60 17.54
N MET A 453 3.95 14.02 16.53
CA MET A 453 5.41 14.00 16.39
C MET A 453 5.95 15.19 15.58
N ALA A 454 5.07 16.06 15.06
CA ALA A 454 5.44 17.18 14.19
C ALA A 454 6.34 16.75 13.01
N ALA A 455 6.06 15.60 12.42
CA ALA A 455 6.85 14.97 11.36
C ALA A 455 6.00 14.74 10.12
N ASP A 456 6.49 15.17 8.96
CA ASP A 456 5.83 14.92 7.68
C ASP A 456 5.96 13.42 7.34
N ARG A 457 4.83 12.73 7.23
CA ARG A 457 4.77 11.30 6.89
C ARG A 457 5.28 10.98 5.47
N MET A 458 5.38 12.01 4.61
CA MET A 458 5.91 11.87 3.25
C MET A 458 7.44 12.02 3.19
N SER A 459 8.09 12.42 4.31
CA SER A 459 9.55 12.52 4.41
C SER A 459 10.16 11.18 4.87
N PRO A 460 10.92 10.50 4.01
CA PRO A 460 11.60 9.25 4.38
C PRO A 460 12.55 9.40 5.57
N GLU A 461 13.20 10.56 5.69
CA GLU A 461 14.12 10.87 6.79
C GLU A 461 13.43 10.92 8.15
N LEU A 462 12.11 11.17 8.18
CA LEU A 462 11.31 11.26 9.40
C LEU A 462 10.47 9.99 9.67
N ALA A 463 10.64 8.93 8.88
CA ALA A 463 9.87 7.69 9.03
C ALA A 463 9.94 7.09 10.44
N TYR A 464 11.07 7.26 11.15
CA TYR A 464 11.24 6.80 12.53
C TYR A 464 10.33 7.55 13.53
N LEU A 465 9.90 8.78 13.23
CA LEU A 465 8.96 9.55 14.04
C LEU A 465 7.51 9.22 13.70
N THR A 466 7.22 8.85 12.47
CA THR A 466 5.86 8.54 12.01
C THR A 466 5.47 7.07 12.23
N ASP A 467 6.28 6.32 12.96
CA ASP A 467 5.96 4.94 13.38
C ASP A 467 4.75 4.95 14.33
N PRO A 468 3.66 4.18 14.05
CA PRO A 468 2.46 4.15 14.88
C PRO A 468 2.67 3.58 16.30
N TRP A 469 3.82 2.97 16.56
CA TRP A 469 4.22 2.47 17.88
C TRP A 469 4.75 3.55 18.82
N GLN A 470 4.78 4.80 18.42
CA GLN A 470 5.23 5.90 19.29
C GLN A 470 4.42 5.98 20.58
N PRO A 471 5.05 5.87 21.78
CA PRO A 471 4.32 5.89 23.05
C PRO A 471 3.51 7.16 23.26
N ALA A 472 3.96 8.30 22.72
CA ALA A 472 3.20 9.56 22.75
C ALA A 472 1.84 9.44 22.06
N VAL A 473 1.78 8.75 20.91
CA VAL A 473 0.54 8.49 20.15
C VAL A 473 -0.34 7.51 20.90
N LEU A 474 0.24 6.42 21.43
CA LEU A 474 -0.48 5.41 22.22
C LEU A 474 -1.12 6.02 23.48
N ARG A 475 -0.48 6.99 24.12
CA ARG A 475 -1.05 7.74 25.26
C ARG A 475 -2.26 8.58 24.86
N LEU A 476 -2.24 9.21 23.69
CA LEU A 476 -3.42 9.93 23.17
C LEU A 476 -4.55 8.96 22.83
N ILE A 477 -4.25 7.80 22.24
CA ILE A 477 -5.24 6.74 22.00
C ILE A 477 -5.85 6.28 23.33
N LYS A 478 -5.03 5.99 24.34
CA LYS A 478 -5.49 5.58 25.66
C LYS A 478 -6.43 6.63 26.28
N HIS A 479 -6.02 7.89 26.27
CA HIS A 479 -6.86 8.98 26.79
C HIS A 479 -8.21 9.06 26.05
N THR A 480 -8.19 8.93 24.72
CA THR A 480 -9.42 8.93 23.91
C THR A 480 -10.32 7.74 24.29
N CYS A 481 -9.77 6.54 24.52
CA CYS A 481 -10.54 5.36 24.93
C CYS A 481 -11.12 5.51 26.33
N ASP A 482 -10.36 6.11 27.27
CA ASP A 482 -10.85 6.35 28.65
C ASP A 482 -12.03 7.30 28.66
N GLU A 483 -11.97 8.37 27.89
CA GLU A 483 -13.11 9.30 27.76
C GLU A 483 -14.27 8.63 26.99
N GLY A 484 -13.99 7.79 25.98
CA GLY A 484 -15.00 7.00 25.28
C GLY A 484 -15.77 6.08 26.24
N ALA A 485 -15.07 5.40 27.12
CA ALA A 485 -15.70 4.57 28.16
C ALA A 485 -16.53 5.39 29.15
N ARG A 486 -16.06 6.59 29.50
CA ARG A 486 -16.75 7.50 30.42
C ARG A 486 -18.08 8.02 29.85
N PHE A 487 -18.11 8.33 28.55
CA PHE A 487 -19.29 8.87 27.86
C PHE A 487 -20.10 7.80 27.12
N ASN A 488 -19.71 6.53 27.22
CA ASN A 488 -20.32 5.41 26.48
C ASN A 488 -20.30 5.66 24.95
N THR A 489 -19.25 6.33 24.46
CA THR A 489 -19.02 6.62 23.04
C THR A 489 -18.02 5.60 22.51
N PRO A 490 -18.40 4.72 21.56
CA PRO A 490 -17.48 3.72 21.00
C PRO A 490 -16.32 4.38 20.27
N VAL A 491 -15.12 3.82 20.51
CA VAL A 491 -13.85 4.29 19.93
C VAL A 491 -13.31 3.23 18.98
N GLY A 492 -13.19 3.59 17.69
CA GLY A 492 -12.53 2.76 16.67
C GLY A 492 -11.15 3.30 16.30
N VAL A 493 -10.38 2.49 15.57
CA VAL A 493 -9.14 2.91 14.90
C VAL A 493 -9.26 2.56 13.42
N CYS A 494 -8.97 3.51 12.53
CA CYS A 494 -9.08 3.34 11.07
C CYS A 494 -7.80 3.68 10.30
N GLY A 495 -6.71 4.01 10.99
CA GLY A 495 -5.40 4.22 10.39
C GLY A 495 -4.63 2.91 10.18
N GLU A 496 -3.41 3.02 9.66
CA GLU A 496 -2.55 1.87 9.37
C GLU A 496 -2.20 1.03 10.62
N ALA A 497 -2.20 1.63 11.80
CA ALA A 497 -2.01 0.92 13.07
C ALA A 497 -2.99 -0.24 13.28
N ALA A 498 -4.22 -0.12 12.75
CA ALA A 498 -5.24 -1.18 12.87
C ALA A 498 -4.92 -2.43 12.02
N ALA A 499 -4.04 -2.31 11.05
CA ALA A 499 -3.62 -3.41 10.17
C ALA A 499 -2.45 -4.23 10.74
N ASP A 500 -1.74 -3.74 11.77
CA ASP A 500 -0.65 -4.45 12.43
C ASP A 500 -1.23 -5.42 13.48
N PRO A 501 -1.10 -6.76 13.30
CA PRO A 501 -1.66 -7.74 14.22
C PRO A 501 -1.10 -7.63 15.66
N LEU A 502 0.17 -7.26 15.81
CA LEU A 502 0.79 -7.09 17.12
C LEU A 502 0.27 -5.81 17.80
N LEU A 503 0.21 -4.70 17.06
CA LEU A 503 -0.32 -3.44 17.58
C LEU A 503 -1.83 -3.52 17.89
N ALA A 504 -2.57 -4.34 17.14
CA ALA A 504 -3.98 -4.61 17.41
C ALA A 504 -4.21 -5.17 18.82
N THR A 505 -3.27 -5.96 19.37
CA THR A 505 -3.36 -6.44 20.77
C THR A 505 -3.22 -5.29 21.76
N VAL A 506 -2.31 -4.35 21.49
CA VAL A 506 -2.12 -3.13 22.29
C VAL A 506 -3.38 -2.26 22.23
N LEU A 507 -3.87 -1.96 21.01
CA LEU A 507 -5.08 -1.15 20.81
C LEU A 507 -6.30 -1.74 21.54
N THR A 508 -6.45 -3.07 21.49
CA THR A 508 -7.49 -3.78 22.26
C THR A 508 -7.30 -3.58 23.77
N GLY A 509 -6.07 -3.69 24.26
CA GLY A 509 -5.73 -3.46 25.68
C GLY A 509 -5.95 -2.02 26.13
N LEU A 510 -5.81 -1.05 25.22
CA LEU A 510 -6.12 0.37 25.45
C LEU A 510 -7.63 0.66 25.52
N GLY A 511 -8.48 -0.29 25.07
CA GLY A 511 -9.94 -0.16 25.12
C GLY A 511 -10.60 0.19 23.79
N VAL A 512 -9.92 -0.01 22.66
CA VAL A 512 -10.49 0.18 21.33
C VAL A 512 -11.60 -0.85 21.07
N ASN A 513 -12.73 -0.41 20.53
CA ASN A 513 -13.92 -1.25 20.27
C ASN A 513 -13.94 -1.84 18.84
N SER A 514 -13.31 -1.16 17.88
CA SER A 514 -13.25 -1.61 16.49
C SER A 514 -11.92 -1.26 15.84
N LEU A 515 -11.46 -2.14 14.95
CA LEU A 515 -10.25 -1.97 14.13
C LEU A 515 -10.66 -2.01 12.67
N SER A 516 -10.31 -0.98 11.93
CA SER A 516 -10.66 -0.84 10.51
C SER A 516 -9.38 -0.75 9.66
N ALA A 517 -9.21 -1.71 8.76
CA ALA A 517 -8.00 -1.86 7.96
C ALA A 517 -8.32 -2.27 6.52
N ALA A 518 -7.30 -2.38 5.68
CA ALA A 518 -7.45 -3.04 4.39
C ALA A 518 -8.00 -4.46 4.59
N SER A 519 -8.92 -4.90 3.76
CA SER A 519 -9.60 -6.21 3.89
C SER A 519 -8.62 -7.39 3.95
N THR A 520 -7.49 -7.28 3.27
CA THR A 520 -6.41 -8.28 3.28
C THR A 520 -5.70 -8.44 4.63
N ALA A 521 -5.76 -7.44 5.51
CA ALA A 521 -5.12 -7.48 6.84
C ALA A 521 -6.03 -8.06 7.94
N LEU A 522 -7.35 -8.09 7.72
CA LEU A 522 -8.32 -8.41 8.76
C LEU A 522 -8.13 -9.82 9.34
N ALA A 523 -7.87 -10.82 8.49
CA ALA A 523 -7.66 -12.19 8.94
C ALA A 523 -6.45 -12.32 9.86
N ALA A 524 -5.35 -11.62 9.57
CA ALA A 524 -4.14 -11.63 10.39
C ALA A 524 -4.39 -10.98 11.77
N VAL A 525 -5.13 -9.88 11.79
CA VAL A 525 -5.53 -9.19 13.02
C VAL A 525 -6.44 -10.08 13.88
N GLY A 526 -7.48 -10.66 13.28
CA GLY A 526 -8.42 -11.53 13.97
C GLY A 526 -7.77 -12.80 14.50
N ALA A 527 -6.91 -13.45 13.69
CA ALA A 527 -6.14 -14.61 14.13
C ALA A 527 -5.26 -14.27 15.35
N LYS A 528 -4.55 -13.11 15.30
CA LYS A 528 -3.70 -12.68 16.41
C LYS A 528 -4.48 -12.40 17.69
N LEU A 529 -5.62 -11.75 17.59
CA LEU A 529 -6.48 -11.50 18.76
C LEU A 529 -6.98 -12.80 19.39
N SER A 530 -7.29 -13.83 18.58
CA SER A 530 -7.75 -15.13 19.08
C SER A 530 -6.69 -15.94 19.86
N GLU A 531 -5.41 -15.57 19.72
CA GLU A 531 -4.29 -16.20 20.43
C GLU A 531 -4.08 -15.66 21.87
N VAL A 532 -4.59 -14.46 22.17
CA VAL A 532 -4.30 -13.72 23.40
C VAL A 532 -5.57 -13.46 24.23
N THR A 533 -5.44 -13.32 25.54
CA THR A 533 -6.54 -12.88 26.42
C THR A 533 -6.59 -11.35 26.51
N LEU A 534 -7.73 -10.80 26.96
CA LEU A 534 -7.84 -9.37 27.25
C LEU A 534 -6.83 -8.90 28.31
N ASP A 535 -6.54 -9.75 29.31
CA ASP A 535 -5.53 -9.45 30.34
C ASP A 535 -4.13 -9.34 29.71
N THR A 536 -3.78 -10.24 28.78
CA THR A 536 -2.54 -10.15 28.01
C THR A 536 -2.49 -8.87 27.16
N CYS A 537 -3.59 -8.51 26.51
CA CYS A 537 -3.69 -7.25 25.75
C CYS A 537 -3.46 -6.02 26.64
N LYS A 538 -4.01 -5.99 27.85
CA LYS A 538 -3.81 -4.88 28.80
C LYS A 538 -2.35 -4.79 29.25
N LYS A 539 -1.71 -5.91 29.57
CA LYS A 539 -0.29 -5.95 29.93
C LYS A 539 0.61 -5.49 28.77
N ALA A 540 0.26 -5.90 27.55
CA ALA A 540 0.94 -5.44 26.34
C ALA A 540 0.78 -3.93 26.15
N ALA A 541 -0.42 -3.40 26.40
CA ALA A 541 -0.67 -1.96 26.33
C ALA A 541 0.13 -1.17 27.38
N GLU A 542 0.20 -1.66 28.62
CA GLU A 542 1.02 -1.06 29.68
C GLU A 542 2.50 -1.04 29.29
N ALA A 543 3.04 -2.17 28.80
CA ALA A 543 4.43 -2.26 28.36
C ALA A 543 4.75 -1.29 27.21
N ALA A 544 3.83 -1.12 26.26
CA ALA A 544 3.99 -0.16 25.17
C ALA A 544 3.95 1.30 25.63
N LEU A 545 3.13 1.62 26.63
CA LEU A 545 3.02 2.97 27.19
C LEU A 545 4.23 3.37 28.03
N ASP A 546 4.91 2.41 28.65
CA ASP A 546 6.09 2.63 29.51
C ASP A 546 7.40 2.76 28.71
N ALA A 547 7.40 2.35 27.45
CA ALA A 547 8.58 2.43 26.59
C ALA A 547 8.99 3.88 26.27
N GLU A 548 10.28 4.08 25.96
CA GLU A 548 10.85 5.39 25.59
C GLU A 548 10.66 5.70 24.09
N GLY A 549 10.45 4.68 23.24
CA GLY A 549 10.29 4.84 21.79
C GLY A 549 9.60 3.66 21.11
N ALA A 550 9.34 3.81 19.82
CA ALA A 550 8.55 2.86 19.04
C ALA A 550 9.17 1.44 18.98
N THR A 551 10.49 1.34 18.81
CA THR A 551 11.19 0.04 18.76
C THR A 551 11.10 -0.67 20.09
N GLU A 552 11.39 0.02 21.19
CA GLU A 552 11.31 -0.55 22.54
C GLU A 552 9.87 -0.97 22.88
N ALA A 553 8.88 -0.17 22.53
CA ALA A 553 7.46 -0.51 22.70
C ALA A 553 7.10 -1.83 22.01
N ARG A 554 7.53 -1.99 20.76
CA ARG A 554 7.30 -3.21 19.98
C ARG A 554 7.97 -4.43 20.60
N ASP A 555 9.22 -4.29 21.06
CA ASP A 555 9.98 -5.38 21.67
C ASP A 555 9.42 -5.77 23.03
N ALA A 556 9.04 -4.80 23.86
CA ALA A 556 8.39 -5.04 25.15
C ALA A 556 7.05 -5.78 24.99
N VAL A 557 6.24 -5.40 24.01
CA VAL A 557 4.97 -6.08 23.70
C VAL A 557 5.20 -7.51 23.23
N ARG A 558 6.18 -7.76 22.37
CA ARG A 558 6.56 -9.12 21.96
C ARG A 558 6.90 -9.98 23.17
N ALA A 559 7.75 -9.47 24.06
CA ALA A 559 8.13 -10.21 25.27
C ALA A 559 6.92 -10.56 26.16
N VAL A 560 5.95 -9.66 26.29
CA VAL A 560 4.71 -9.92 27.06
C VAL A 560 3.87 -11.01 26.40
N ILE A 561 3.73 -10.98 25.07
CA ILE A 561 2.91 -11.95 24.35
C ILE A 561 3.58 -13.32 24.32
N ASP A 562 4.89 -13.38 24.06
CA ASP A 562 5.66 -14.64 24.03
C ASP A 562 5.68 -15.33 25.40
N ALA A 563 5.63 -14.57 26.48
CA ALA A 563 5.53 -15.11 27.84
C ALA A 563 4.11 -15.63 28.19
N ALA A 564 3.07 -15.25 27.43
CA ALA A 564 1.68 -15.62 27.69
C ALA A 564 1.18 -16.80 26.81
N VAL A 565 1.90 -17.14 25.77
CA VAL A 565 1.63 -18.28 24.87
C VAL A 565 2.40 -19.50 25.33
#